data_344c1cdb904029572796ee5ace7c87f2
#
_entry.id   344c1cdb904029572796ee5ace7c87f2
#
_cell.length_a   1.000
_cell.length_b   1.000
_cell.length_c   1.000
_cell.angle_alpha   90.00
_cell.angle_beta   90.00
_cell.angle_gamma   90.00
#
_symmetry.space_group_name_H-M   'P 1'
#
loop_
_entity.id
_entity.type
_entity.pdbx_description
1 polymer ?
#
loop_
_entity_poly.entity_id
_entity_poly.type
_entity_poly.pdbx_seq_one_letter_code
_entity_poly.pdbx_strand_id
1 'polypeptide(L)'
;MKRAEQKASNKLVGIMIALAAVVVIVAGFIFFNPFGGGKSSSTAKKTTGTSSTKQVAKYEPSQEEKDYLKNRFAQLTGVNPETIAYVYAPGTQLDEPVVQTTDNETYLNKTFDGGNEPLMGTVFMDMDNKKDFSDRLTWLFGHARGSQVEDHRMFNDVNFYDTQEYFDQHPYVVIETPERKYYYEAMGLVIVPEDTAFYRTSFTDDKDFTTQLKNIYEAARTKNPNIKIKASDKYLVLSTCREEDETIRSNLYLRQIPDSEMKDFVAKHADQLKYVATRDQQ
;
A
#
# COMPACT_ATOMS: atom_id res chain seq x y z
N MET A 1 -24.64 39.62 -14.98
CA MET A 1 -23.20 39.37 -14.80
C MET A 1 -22.54 40.33 -13.78
N LYS A 2 -23.13 40.68 -12.66
CA LYS A 2 -22.52 41.56 -11.62
C LYS A 2 -22.65 41.01 -10.18
N ARG A 3 -23.02 39.74 -9.98
CA ARG A 3 -23.17 39.11 -8.65
C ARG A 3 -22.17 38.00 -8.34
N ALA A 4 -21.33 37.58 -9.29
CA ALA A 4 -20.32 36.54 -9.10
C ALA A 4 -18.95 37.11 -8.68
N GLU A 5 -18.62 38.33 -9.01
CA GLU A 5 -17.30 38.92 -8.71
C GLU A 5 -17.16 39.43 -7.27
N GLN A 6 -18.27 39.66 -6.55
CA GLN A 6 -18.22 40.15 -5.17
C GLN A 6 -18.04 39.08 -4.12
N LYS A 7 -18.13 37.78 -4.51
CA LYS A 7 -17.93 36.63 -3.58
C LYS A 7 -16.50 36.11 -3.54
N ALA A 8 -15.69 36.44 -4.54
CA ALA A 8 -14.27 36.05 -4.60
C ALA A 8 -13.34 36.98 -3.81
N SER A 9 -13.73 38.27 -3.66
CA SER A 9 -12.90 39.27 -2.96
C SER A 9 -12.87 39.09 -1.43
N ASN A 10 -13.89 38.52 -0.83
CA ASN A 10 -14.00 38.42 0.64
C ASN A 10 -13.34 37.15 1.22
N LYS A 11 -12.85 36.22 0.38
CA LYS A 11 -12.08 35.04 0.85
C LYS A 11 -10.57 35.26 0.89
N LEU A 12 -10.05 36.29 0.24
CA LEU A 12 -8.60 36.60 0.24
C LEU A 12 -8.16 37.51 1.40
N VAL A 13 -9.08 38.17 2.10
CA VAL A 13 -8.75 39.05 3.23
C VAL A 13 -8.66 38.29 4.57
N GLY A 14 -9.19 37.05 4.65
CA GLY A 14 -9.18 36.24 5.87
C GLY A 14 -7.89 35.44 6.13
N ILE A 15 -6.96 35.37 5.17
CA ILE A 15 -5.76 34.50 5.26
C ILE A 15 -4.48 35.26 5.65
N MET A 16 -4.51 36.59 5.72
CA MET A 16 -3.32 37.41 5.98
C MET A 16 -3.18 37.95 7.42
N ILE A 17 -3.94 37.48 8.40
CA ILE A 17 -3.86 37.95 9.81
C ILE A 17 -3.35 36.87 10.80
N ALA A 18 -2.97 35.68 10.34
CA ALA A 18 -2.53 34.60 11.23
C ALA A 18 -1.03 34.27 11.19
N LEU A 19 -0.17 35.17 10.71
CA LEU A 19 1.28 34.94 10.58
C LEU A 19 2.17 35.98 11.26
N ALA A 20 1.79 36.47 12.45
CA ALA A 20 2.63 37.40 13.22
C ALA A 20 2.44 37.19 14.73
N ALA A 21 2.83 36.06 15.29
CA ALA A 21 3.13 35.90 16.71
C ALA A 21 3.65 34.49 17.01
N VAL A 22 4.93 34.21 16.79
CA VAL A 22 5.78 33.29 17.59
C VAL A 22 7.22 33.44 17.12
N VAL A 23 7.88 34.49 17.55
CA VAL A 23 9.34 34.55 17.72
C VAL A 23 9.56 35.35 19.01
N VAL A 24 10.09 34.74 19.99
CA VAL A 24 10.82 35.13 21.19
C VAL A 24 10.47 34.14 22.31
N ILE A 25 11.40 33.26 22.58
CA ILE A 25 11.96 32.85 23.87
C ILE A 25 12.86 31.64 23.61
N VAL A 26 14.12 31.89 23.28
CA VAL A 26 15.23 30.99 23.57
C VAL A 26 16.41 31.89 23.94
N ALA A 27 16.60 32.15 25.21
CA ALA A 27 17.89 32.53 25.78
C ALA A 27 17.83 32.41 27.31
N GLY A 28 18.73 31.63 27.84
CA GLY A 28 19.09 31.76 29.26
C GLY A 28 18.85 30.53 30.11
N PHE A 29 19.85 29.65 30.18
CA PHE A 29 20.35 29.14 31.45
C PHE A 29 21.65 28.35 31.18
N ILE A 30 22.74 29.06 31.19
CA ILE A 30 24.08 28.49 31.45
C ILE A 30 24.60 29.18 32.75
N PHE A 31 25.30 28.39 33.55
CA PHE A 31 26.05 28.69 34.77
C PHE A 31 25.30 28.46 36.10
N PHE A 32 25.71 27.44 36.84
CA PHE A 32 26.65 27.53 37.94
C PHE A 32 26.83 26.15 38.59
N ASN A 33 28.08 25.64 38.56
CA ASN A 33 28.59 24.69 39.54
C ASN A 33 29.50 25.46 40.51
N PRO A 34 29.50 25.25 41.83
CA PRO A 34 30.69 24.69 42.41
C PRO A 34 30.55 23.80 43.66
N PHE A 35 31.44 22.81 43.74
CA PHE A 35 32.17 22.30 44.90
C PHE A 35 31.51 21.48 46.01
N GLY A 36 32.14 20.32 46.27
CA GLY A 36 32.28 19.78 47.61
C GLY A 36 32.17 18.27 47.76
N GLY A 37 33.22 17.61 47.79
CA GLY A 37 33.72 16.32 48.12
C GLY A 37 33.02 15.44 49.13
N GLY A 38 33.23 14.12 48.97
CA GLY A 38 32.92 13.11 49.95
C GLY A 38 33.06 11.70 49.35
N LYS A 39 34.18 11.05 49.64
CA LYS A 39 34.43 9.62 49.34
C LYS A 39 33.55 8.73 50.18
N SER A 40 32.88 7.76 49.56
CA SER A 40 32.59 6.47 50.21
C SER A 40 32.45 5.38 49.15
N SER A 41 33.25 4.36 49.28
CA SER A 41 33.31 3.17 48.47
C SER A 41 32.18 2.21 48.78
N SER A 42 31.40 1.82 47.79
CA SER A 42 30.65 0.55 47.85
C SER A 42 30.63 -0.07 46.46
N THR A 43 31.21 -1.23 46.38
CA THR A 43 31.30 -2.09 45.22
C THR A 43 29.92 -2.61 44.81
N ALA A 44 29.34 -2.03 43.76
CA ALA A 44 28.14 -2.54 43.12
C ALA A 44 28.53 -3.25 41.81
N LYS A 45 28.29 -4.53 41.80
CA LYS A 45 28.49 -5.47 40.72
C LYS A 45 27.65 -5.02 39.52
N LYS A 46 28.29 -4.53 38.47
CA LYS A 46 27.67 -4.10 37.22
C LYS A 46 27.24 -5.36 36.45
N THR A 47 25.96 -5.73 36.56
CA THR A 47 25.34 -6.70 35.67
C THR A 47 25.12 -6.02 34.33
N THR A 48 25.99 -6.33 33.39
CA THR A 48 25.83 -5.91 31.99
C THR A 48 24.70 -6.72 31.38
N GLY A 49 23.48 -6.18 31.43
CA GLY A 49 22.36 -6.69 30.65
C GLY A 49 22.63 -6.38 29.18
N THR A 50 23.20 -7.34 28.47
CA THR A 50 23.22 -7.31 27.00
C THR A 50 21.80 -7.42 26.52
N SER A 51 21.17 -6.29 26.21
CA SER A 51 19.92 -6.25 25.45
C SER A 51 20.27 -6.74 24.04
N SER A 52 20.11 -8.02 23.81
CA SER A 52 20.13 -8.61 22.47
C SER A 52 18.91 -8.10 21.73
N THR A 53 19.08 -7.01 21.00
CA THR A 53 18.14 -6.60 19.97
C THR A 53 18.15 -7.75 18.94
N LYS A 54 17.14 -8.63 18.99
CA LYS A 54 16.93 -9.63 17.94
C LYS A 54 16.82 -8.84 16.63
N GLN A 55 17.87 -8.83 15.83
CA GLN A 55 17.79 -8.39 14.44
C GLN A 55 16.69 -9.23 13.79
N VAL A 56 15.61 -8.58 13.38
CA VAL A 56 14.57 -9.22 12.56
C VAL A 56 15.26 -9.69 11.30
N ALA A 57 15.25 -10.99 11.06
CA ALA A 57 15.86 -11.57 9.86
C ALA A 57 15.13 -10.97 8.65
N LYS A 58 15.88 -10.27 7.80
CA LYS A 58 15.39 -9.77 6.53
C LYS A 58 15.15 -10.97 5.62
N TYR A 59 14.04 -10.96 4.87
CA TYR A 59 13.81 -11.97 3.84
C TYR A 59 14.87 -11.84 2.75
N GLU A 60 15.50 -12.96 2.40
CA GLU A 60 16.44 -13.06 1.30
C GLU A 60 15.87 -14.05 0.27
N PRO A 61 15.58 -13.59 -0.98
CA PRO A 61 15.12 -14.46 -2.05
C PRO A 61 16.12 -15.57 -2.37
N SER A 62 15.63 -16.78 -2.67
CA SER A 62 16.48 -17.86 -3.17
C SER A 62 17.10 -17.52 -4.54
N GLN A 63 18.14 -18.24 -4.95
CA GLN A 63 18.72 -18.00 -6.27
C GLN A 63 17.70 -18.32 -7.38
N GLU A 64 16.88 -19.34 -7.20
CA GLU A 64 15.82 -19.71 -8.13
C GLU A 64 14.77 -18.57 -8.26
N GLU A 65 14.36 -17.96 -7.14
CA GLU A 65 13.46 -16.79 -7.16
C GLU A 65 14.09 -15.61 -7.90
N LYS A 66 15.37 -15.31 -7.64
CA LYS A 66 16.10 -14.23 -8.31
C LYS A 66 16.20 -14.45 -9.82
N ASP A 67 16.51 -15.65 -10.25
CA ASP A 67 16.64 -15.99 -11.67
C ASP A 67 15.27 -15.94 -12.37
N TYR A 68 14.23 -16.44 -11.72
CA TYR A 68 12.85 -16.32 -12.21
C TYR A 68 12.44 -14.86 -12.38
N LEU A 69 12.59 -14.03 -11.35
CA LEU A 69 12.20 -12.62 -11.38
C LEU A 69 12.99 -11.84 -12.43
N LYS A 70 14.30 -12.08 -12.52
CA LYS A 70 15.15 -11.47 -13.55
C LYS A 70 14.65 -11.75 -14.97
N ASN A 71 14.30 -13.01 -15.26
CA ASN A 71 13.81 -13.40 -16.58
C ASN A 71 12.44 -12.80 -16.86
N ARG A 72 11.53 -12.84 -15.88
CA ARG A 72 10.18 -12.28 -16.01
C ARG A 72 10.23 -10.77 -16.26
N PHE A 73 10.98 -10.03 -15.46
CA PHE A 73 11.06 -8.57 -15.60
C PHE A 73 11.86 -8.12 -16.82
N ALA A 74 12.80 -8.91 -17.32
CA ALA A 74 13.44 -8.64 -18.61
C ALA A 74 12.43 -8.68 -19.77
N GLN A 75 11.46 -9.59 -19.75
CA GLN A 75 10.38 -9.66 -20.73
C GLN A 75 9.40 -8.49 -20.56
N LEU A 76 8.91 -8.25 -19.35
CA LEU A 76 7.93 -7.18 -19.05
C LEU A 76 8.48 -5.79 -19.38
N THR A 77 9.69 -5.48 -18.96
CA THR A 77 10.33 -4.17 -19.23
C THR A 77 10.73 -4.01 -20.70
N GLY A 78 10.89 -5.12 -21.43
CA GLY A 78 11.08 -5.12 -22.89
C GLY A 78 9.82 -4.65 -23.63
N VAL A 79 8.63 -4.89 -23.07
CA VAL A 79 7.35 -4.40 -23.59
C VAL A 79 7.07 -3.00 -23.08
N ASN A 80 7.17 -2.78 -21.76
CA ASN A 80 6.91 -1.50 -21.13
C ASN A 80 7.98 -1.17 -20.08
N PRO A 81 8.87 -0.19 -20.36
CA PRO A 81 9.95 0.18 -19.43
C PRO A 81 9.48 0.84 -18.13
N GLU A 82 8.20 1.25 -18.03
CA GLU A 82 7.59 1.77 -16.82
C GLU A 82 7.08 0.68 -15.86
N THR A 83 7.32 -0.61 -16.20
CA THR A 83 6.96 -1.75 -15.34
C THR A 83 7.76 -1.74 -14.06
N ILE A 84 7.06 -1.80 -12.94
CA ILE A 84 7.65 -1.84 -11.59
C ILE A 84 7.37 -3.13 -10.84
N ALA A 85 6.25 -3.79 -11.16
CA ALA A 85 5.81 -5.00 -10.46
C ALA A 85 4.90 -5.86 -11.35
N TYR A 86 4.54 -7.00 -10.81
CA TYR A 86 3.48 -7.86 -11.33
C TYR A 86 2.59 -8.29 -10.17
N VAL A 87 1.27 -8.21 -10.33
CA VAL A 87 0.30 -8.57 -9.30
C VAL A 87 -0.53 -9.77 -9.74
N TYR A 88 -0.72 -10.73 -8.84
CA TYR A 88 -1.68 -11.80 -9.04
C TYR A 88 -2.34 -12.24 -7.72
N ALA A 89 -3.56 -12.74 -7.82
CA ALA A 89 -4.28 -13.35 -6.71
C ALA A 89 -4.51 -14.84 -7.04
N PRO A 90 -3.83 -15.78 -6.35
CA PRO A 90 -3.94 -17.20 -6.65
C PRO A 90 -5.38 -17.70 -6.61
N GLY A 91 -5.79 -18.45 -7.62
CA GLY A 91 -7.14 -19.00 -7.74
C GLY A 91 -8.18 -18.04 -8.32
N THR A 92 -7.79 -16.81 -8.70
CA THR A 92 -8.63 -15.83 -9.39
C THR A 92 -8.09 -15.54 -10.79
N GLN A 93 -8.76 -14.68 -11.56
CA GLN A 93 -8.28 -14.21 -12.86
C GLN A 93 -7.38 -12.95 -12.75
N LEU A 94 -7.16 -12.42 -11.54
CA LEU A 94 -6.28 -11.28 -11.32
C LEU A 94 -4.82 -11.70 -11.56
N ASP A 95 -4.21 -11.20 -12.65
CA ASP A 95 -2.91 -11.62 -13.16
C ASP A 95 -2.39 -10.56 -14.13
N GLU A 96 -1.81 -9.45 -13.59
CA GLU A 96 -1.53 -8.23 -14.36
C GLU A 96 -0.16 -7.63 -14.08
N PRO A 97 0.52 -7.07 -15.11
CA PRO A 97 1.67 -6.21 -14.91
C PRO A 97 1.26 -4.89 -14.24
N VAL A 98 2.16 -4.34 -13.44
CA VAL A 98 1.97 -3.06 -12.75
C VAL A 98 3.00 -2.06 -13.23
N VAL A 99 2.52 -0.88 -13.63
CA VAL A 99 3.35 0.23 -14.08
C VAL A 99 3.24 1.40 -13.10
N GLN A 100 4.15 2.37 -13.22
CA GLN A 100 4.02 3.67 -12.54
C GLN A 100 4.62 4.78 -13.38
N THR A 101 3.87 5.87 -13.53
CA THR A 101 4.32 7.12 -14.17
C THR A 101 4.22 8.29 -13.19
N THR A 102 4.27 9.51 -13.69
CA THR A 102 4.25 10.75 -12.90
C THR A 102 2.84 11.29 -12.64
N ASP A 103 1.81 10.57 -13.04
CA ASP A 103 0.40 10.91 -12.87
C ASP A 103 -0.44 9.65 -12.64
N ASN A 104 -1.71 9.84 -12.24
CA ASN A 104 -2.69 8.79 -12.03
C ASN A 104 -3.73 8.70 -13.18
N GLU A 105 -3.45 9.24 -14.36
CA GLU A 105 -4.38 9.35 -15.48
C GLU A 105 -3.93 8.58 -16.73
N THR A 106 -2.62 8.61 -17.03
CA THR A 106 -2.04 8.04 -18.27
C THR A 106 -2.48 6.59 -18.48
N TYR A 107 -2.38 5.76 -17.46
CA TYR A 107 -2.68 4.34 -17.57
C TYR A 107 -4.14 3.95 -17.36
N LEU A 108 -5.03 4.92 -17.20
CA LEU A 108 -6.46 4.65 -17.30
C LEU A 108 -6.87 4.21 -18.73
N ASN A 109 -6.14 4.65 -19.75
CA ASN A 109 -6.45 4.34 -21.14
C ASN A 109 -5.31 3.66 -21.88
N LYS A 110 -4.05 3.91 -21.48
CA LYS A 110 -2.86 3.35 -22.13
C LYS A 110 -2.71 1.88 -21.75
N THR A 111 -2.75 0.98 -22.73
CA THR A 111 -2.51 -0.44 -22.53
C THR A 111 -1.04 -0.74 -22.28
N PHE A 112 -0.74 -1.92 -21.73
CA PHE A 112 0.61 -2.30 -21.34
C PHE A 112 1.60 -2.28 -22.53
N ASP A 113 1.15 -2.63 -23.72
CA ASP A 113 1.89 -2.65 -24.97
C ASP A 113 1.94 -1.28 -25.69
N GLY A 114 1.38 -0.23 -25.06
CA GLY A 114 1.39 1.15 -25.58
C GLY A 114 0.21 1.50 -26.48
N GLY A 115 -0.79 0.63 -26.59
CA GLY A 115 -2.07 0.93 -27.23
C GLY A 115 -2.94 1.90 -26.42
N ASN A 116 -4.19 2.08 -26.85
CA ASN A 116 -5.17 2.92 -26.17
C ASN A 116 -6.53 2.23 -26.14
N GLU A 117 -6.91 1.73 -24.98
CA GLU A 117 -8.21 1.11 -24.71
C GLU A 117 -8.80 1.63 -23.39
N PRO A 118 -9.80 2.53 -23.46
CA PRO A 118 -10.38 3.18 -22.28
C PRO A 118 -11.01 2.24 -21.24
N LEU A 119 -11.46 1.06 -21.65
CA LEU A 119 -12.03 0.04 -20.74
C LEU A 119 -11.00 -0.96 -20.23
N MET A 120 -9.75 -0.84 -20.63
CA MET A 120 -8.68 -1.74 -20.24
C MET A 120 -7.57 -1.00 -19.51
N GLY A 121 -6.89 -0.07 -20.16
CA GLY A 121 -5.72 0.59 -19.59
C GLY A 121 -4.64 -0.42 -19.16
N THR A 122 -3.98 -0.12 -18.06
CA THR A 122 -3.01 -1.00 -17.39
C THR A 122 -3.14 -0.80 -15.88
N VAL A 123 -2.91 -1.83 -15.08
CA VAL A 123 -2.83 -1.67 -13.62
C VAL A 123 -1.64 -0.79 -13.28
N PHE A 124 -1.86 0.24 -12.46
CA PHE A 124 -0.80 1.19 -12.11
C PHE A 124 -0.76 1.50 -10.61
N MET A 125 0.44 1.86 -10.14
CA MET A 125 0.66 2.35 -8.79
C MET A 125 0.42 3.84 -8.73
N ASP A 126 -0.15 4.30 -7.61
CA ASP A 126 -0.30 5.72 -7.30
C ASP A 126 1.03 6.47 -7.45
N MET A 127 0.99 7.64 -8.09
CA MET A 127 2.19 8.45 -8.38
C MET A 127 2.95 8.90 -7.15
N ASP A 128 2.27 9.03 -5.99
CA ASP A 128 2.85 9.44 -4.71
C ASP A 128 3.48 8.27 -3.95
N ASN A 129 3.23 7.01 -4.38
CA ASN A 129 3.81 5.83 -3.76
C ASN A 129 5.20 5.51 -4.31
N LYS A 130 6.01 4.87 -3.48
CA LYS A 130 7.36 4.42 -3.84
C LYS A 130 7.32 3.10 -4.58
N LYS A 131 8.06 3.02 -5.69
CA LYS A 131 8.14 1.85 -6.58
C LYS A 131 8.61 0.56 -5.89
N ASP A 132 9.29 0.68 -4.76
CA ASP A 132 9.83 -0.44 -3.99
C ASP A 132 8.87 -1.00 -2.94
N PHE A 133 7.61 -0.55 -2.93
CA PHE A 133 6.58 -0.96 -1.95
C PHE A 133 7.02 -0.71 -0.49
N SER A 134 7.86 0.29 -0.25
CA SER A 134 8.35 0.62 1.09
C SER A 134 7.39 1.49 1.90
N ASP A 135 6.36 2.06 1.28
CA ASP A 135 5.36 2.88 1.96
C ASP A 135 4.52 2.07 2.96
N ARG A 136 3.91 2.76 3.90
CA ARG A 136 3.01 2.16 4.88
C ARG A 136 1.70 1.69 4.25
N LEU A 137 1.22 2.42 3.23
CA LEU A 137 0.03 2.12 2.45
C LEU A 137 0.33 2.41 0.99
N THR A 138 0.27 1.38 0.17
CA THR A 138 0.47 1.46 -1.28
C THR A 138 -0.87 1.28 -1.99
N TRP A 139 -1.14 2.09 -3.00
CA TRP A 139 -2.34 2.01 -3.82
C TRP A 139 -2.01 1.51 -5.22
N LEU A 140 -2.75 0.51 -5.66
CA LEU A 140 -2.80 0.08 -7.05
C LEU A 140 -4.21 0.30 -7.59
N PHE A 141 -4.28 0.82 -8.80
CA PHE A 141 -5.52 1.09 -9.51
C PHE A 141 -5.62 0.22 -10.76
N GLY A 142 -6.81 -0.25 -11.07
CA GLY A 142 -7.09 -1.01 -12.28
C GLY A 142 -8.59 -1.01 -12.57
N HIS A 143 -8.96 -1.10 -13.84
CA HIS A 143 -10.37 -1.16 -14.25
C HIS A 143 -11.07 -2.42 -13.77
N ALA A 144 -12.40 -2.35 -13.61
CA ALA A 144 -13.31 -3.48 -13.65
C ALA A 144 -14.09 -3.40 -14.95
N ARG A 145 -14.15 -4.50 -15.70
CA ARG A 145 -14.75 -4.52 -17.06
C ARG A 145 -15.66 -5.72 -17.33
N GLY A 146 -16.02 -6.46 -16.27
CA GLY A 146 -16.65 -7.77 -16.36
C GLY A 146 -17.98 -7.82 -17.08
N SER A 147 -18.90 -6.85 -16.88
CA SER A 147 -20.17 -6.82 -17.59
C SER A 147 -20.05 -6.32 -19.02
N GLN A 148 -19.02 -5.51 -19.33
CA GLN A 148 -18.82 -4.94 -20.65
C GLN A 148 -17.96 -5.86 -21.54
N VAL A 149 -16.98 -6.53 -20.92
CA VAL A 149 -16.08 -7.49 -21.59
C VAL A 149 -15.85 -8.67 -20.66
N GLU A 150 -16.36 -9.84 -21.02
CA GLU A 150 -16.29 -11.08 -20.21
C GLU A 150 -14.89 -11.72 -20.24
N ASP A 151 -13.83 -10.96 -19.99
CA ASP A 151 -12.46 -11.47 -19.97
C ASP A 151 -11.81 -11.48 -18.57
N HIS A 152 -12.50 -10.97 -17.57
CA HIS A 152 -12.07 -10.90 -16.15
C HIS A 152 -10.69 -10.28 -15.94
N ARG A 153 -10.25 -9.41 -16.84
CA ARG A 153 -8.96 -8.73 -16.76
C ARG A 153 -8.95 -7.58 -15.75
N MET A 154 -7.77 -7.06 -15.51
CA MET A 154 -7.51 -5.97 -14.59
C MET A 154 -7.95 -6.33 -13.16
N PHE A 155 -8.66 -5.44 -12.48
CA PHE A 155 -9.16 -5.65 -11.12
C PHE A 155 -10.63 -6.08 -11.07
N ASN A 156 -11.15 -6.69 -12.16
CA ASN A 156 -12.52 -7.16 -12.19
C ASN A 156 -12.85 -8.07 -10.99
N ASP A 157 -11.97 -9.03 -10.70
CA ASP A 157 -12.20 -10.02 -9.65
C ASP A 157 -12.13 -9.42 -8.23
N VAL A 158 -11.59 -8.19 -8.06
CA VAL A 158 -11.65 -7.47 -6.78
C VAL A 158 -13.09 -7.24 -6.34
N ASN A 159 -14.04 -7.07 -7.29
CA ASN A 159 -15.46 -6.90 -6.98
C ASN A 159 -16.09 -8.14 -6.36
N PHE A 160 -15.59 -9.35 -6.63
CA PHE A 160 -16.12 -10.59 -6.06
C PHE A 160 -15.77 -10.78 -4.57
N TYR A 161 -14.78 -10.05 -4.07
CA TYR A 161 -14.45 -10.03 -2.64
C TYR A 161 -15.57 -9.42 -1.78
N ASP A 162 -16.67 -8.95 -2.37
CA ASP A 162 -17.85 -8.42 -1.66
C ASP A 162 -18.70 -9.49 -0.98
N THR A 163 -18.44 -10.76 -1.25
CA THR A 163 -18.99 -11.91 -0.52
C THR A 163 -17.92 -12.52 0.39
N GLN A 164 -18.30 -12.86 1.64
CA GLN A 164 -17.35 -13.44 2.61
C GLN A 164 -16.82 -14.80 2.13
N GLU A 165 -17.64 -15.58 1.41
CA GLU A 165 -17.23 -16.87 0.87
C GLU A 165 -16.06 -16.72 -0.11
N TYR A 166 -16.17 -15.82 -1.10
CA TYR A 166 -15.09 -15.57 -2.08
C TYR A 166 -13.85 -14.99 -1.39
N PHE A 167 -14.05 -14.06 -0.45
CA PHE A 167 -12.98 -13.45 0.35
C PHE A 167 -12.18 -14.52 1.11
N ASP A 168 -12.85 -15.50 1.73
CA ASP A 168 -12.19 -16.56 2.50
C ASP A 168 -11.50 -17.61 1.60
N GLN A 169 -12.03 -17.82 0.39
CA GLN A 169 -11.45 -18.75 -0.60
C GLN A 169 -10.20 -18.18 -1.28
N HIS A 170 -10.08 -16.85 -1.41
CA HIS A 170 -8.99 -16.15 -2.11
C HIS A 170 -8.25 -15.15 -1.20
N PRO A 171 -7.69 -15.63 -0.06
CA PRO A 171 -7.18 -14.73 0.98
C PRO A 171 -5.84 -14.05 0.64
N TYR A 172 -5.16 -14.45 -0.45
CA TYR A 172 -3.80 -14.02 -0.72
C TYR A 172 -3.66 -13.26 -2.03
N VAL A 173 -2.78 -12.24 -2.01
CA VAL A 173 -2.29 -11.53 -3.19
C VAL A 173 -0.77 -11.53 -3.14
N VAL A 174 -0.15 -11.70 -4.30
CA VAL A 174 1.31 -11.67 -4.45
C VAL A 174 1.69 -10.51 -5.35
N ILE A 175 2.68 -9.76 -4.91
CA ILE A 175 3.38 -8.75 -5.71
C ILE A 175 4.79 -9.28 -5.99
N GLU A 176 5.12 -9.42 -7.26
CA GLU A 176 6.48 -9.67 -7.72
C GLU A 176 7.11 -8.34 -8.12
N THR A 177 8.36 -8.13 -7.72
CA THR A 177 9.21 -7.01 -8.16
C THR A 177 10.50 -7.58 -8.76
N PRO A 178 11.32 -6.78 -9.44
CA PRO A 178 12.62 -7.26 -9.93
C PRO A 178 13.52 -7.87 -8.84
N GLU A 179 13.33 -7.44 -7.57
CA GLU A 179 14.19 -7.81 -6.45
C GLU A 179 13.67 -8.99 -5.62
N ARG A 180 12.32 -9.09 -5.45
CA ARG A 180 11.70 -10.10 -4.57
C ARG A 180 10.21 -10.20 -4.75
N LYS A 181 9.63 -11.24 -4.12
CA LYS A 181 8.18 -11.34 -3.93
C LYS A 181 7.75 -10.74 -2.59
N TYR A 182 6.58 -10.11 -2.59
CA TYR A 182 5.84 -9.69 -1.40
C TYR A 182 4.53 -10.45 -1.36
N TYR A 183 4.20 -10.98 -0.21
CA TYR A 183 2.96 -11.70 0.03
C TYR A 183 2.04 -10.88 0.91
N TYR A 184 0.76 -10.89 0.58
CA TYR A 184 -0.26 -10.14 1.28
C TYR A 184 -1.42 -11.05 1.63
N GLU A 185 -2.03 -10.82 2.80
CA GLU A 185 -3.29 -11.43 3.21
C GLU A 185 -4.43 -10.41 3.20
N ALA A 186 -5.60 -10.80 2.71
CA ALA A 186 -6.77 -9.95 2.66
C ALA A 186 -7.21 -9.52 4.07
N MET A 187 -7.33 -8.20 4.27
CA MET A 187 -7.77 -7.60 5.53
C MET A 187 -9.26 -7.31 5.50
N GLY A 188 -9.73 -6.72 4.43
CA GLY A 188 -11.15 -6.39 4.24
C GLY A 188 -11.41 -5.64 2.95
N LEU A 189 -12.61 -5.78 2.42
CA LEU A 189 -13.11 -4.99 1.29
C LEU A 189 -14.04 -3.90 1.79
N VAL A 190 -13.82 -2.66 1.37
CA VAL A 190 -14.78 -1.56 1.54
C VAL A 190 -15.35 -1.13 0.20
N ILE A 191 -16.63 -0.77 0.20
CA ILE A 191 -17.35 -0.20 -0.95
C ILE A 191 -17.70 1.23 -0.58
N VAL A 192 -17.10 2.20 -1.28
CA VAL A 192 -17.15 3.62 -0.90
C VAL A 192 -17.22 4.51 -2.15
N PRO A 193 -17.72 5.75 -2.03
CA PRO A 193 -17.61 6.74 -3.09
C PRO A 193 -16.16 7.00 -3.48
N GLU A 194 -15.91 7.41 -4.72
CA GLU A 194 -14.57 7.67 -5.24
C GLU A 194 -13.83 8.79 -4.49
N ASP A 195 -14.56 9.78 -4.01
CA ASP A 195 -14.07 10.92 -3.22
C ASP A 195 -13.90 10.59 -1.72
N THR A 196 -13.79 9.30 -1.39
CA THR A 196 -13.70 8.83 0.00
C THR A 196 -12.49 9.39 0.75
N ALA A 197 -12.71 9.76 2.02
CA ALA A 197 -11.64 10.15 2.93
C ALA A 197 -10.67 8.99 3.27
N PHE A 198 -10.97 7.75 2.82
CA PHE A 198 -10.07 6.61 2.99
C PHE A 198 -8.90 6.61 2.01
N TYR A 199 -8.99 7.34 0.89
CA TYR A 199 -7.86 7.50 -0.02
C TYR A 199 -6.82 8.46 0.57
N ARG A 200 -5.70 7.89 1.00
CA ARG A 200 -4.56 8.63 1.58
C ARG A 200 -3.26 7.90 1.28
N THR A 201 -2.22 8.67 0.95
CA THR A 201 -0.85 8.17 0.72
C THR A 201 0.12 8.58 1.83
N SER A 202 -0.28 9.54 2.71
CA SER A 202 0.56 10.06 3.78
C SER A 202 -0.17 10.09 5.13
N PHE A 203 0.60 9.97 6.20
CA PHE A 203 0.10 9.91 7.58
C PHE A 203 1.03 10.70 8.49
N THR A 204 0.46 11.42 9.46
CA THR A 204 1.23 12.28 10.38
C THR A 204 2.04 11.48 11.40
N ASP A 205 1.48 10.38 11.90
CA ASP A 205 2.10 9.50 12.89
C ASP A 205 1.49 8.09 12.88
N ASP A 206 1.93 7.23 13.78
CA ASP A 206 1.45 5.86 13.95
C ASP A 206 0.00 5.77 14.38
N LYS A 207 -0.46 6.72 15.18
CA LYS A 207 -1.84 6.77 15.66
C LYS A 207 -2.79 7.16 14.54
N ASP A 208 -2.44 8.17 13.75
CA ASP A 208 -3.20 8.59 12.56
C ASP A 208 -3.34 7.42 11.58
N PHE A 209 -2.23 6.76 11.25
CA PHE A 209 -2.21 5.59 10.38
C PHE A 209 -3.09 4.44 10.88
N THR A 210 -2.90 4.02 12.13
CA THR A 210 -3.66 2.90 12.69
C THR A 210 -5.13 3.24 12.91
N THR A 211 -5.47 4.49 13.18
CA THR A 211 -6.86 4.96 13.27
C THR A 211 -7.54 4.86 11.91
N GLN A 212 -6.88 5.31 10.85
CA GLN A 212 -7.37 5.17 9.48
C GLN A 212 -7.67 3.70 9.14
N LEU A 213 -6.71 2.80 9.38
CA LEU A 213 -6.89 1.38 9.08
C LEU A 213 -8.00 0.71 9.91
N LYS A 214 -8.18 1.12 11.18
CA LYS A 214 -9.28 0.64 12.01
C LYS A 214 -10.64 1.09 11.49
N ASN A 215 -10.76 2.37 11.10
CA ASN A 215 -12.00 2.90 10.51
C ASN A 215 -12.36 2.15 9.22
N ILE A 216 -11.35 1.87 8.37
CA ILE A 216 -11.51 1.06 7.16
C ILE A 216 -11.98 -0.35 7.50
N TYR A 217 -11.32 -1.00 8.47
CA TYR A 217 -11.67 -2.35 8.88
C TYR A 217 -13.10 -2.43 9.48
N GLU A 218 -13.52 -1.43 10.24
CA GLU A 218 -14.87 -1.34 10.79
C GLU A 218 -15.91 -1.17 9.67
N ALA A 219 -15.62 -0.34 8.67
CA ALA A 219 -16.48 -0.10 7.50
C ALA A 219 -16.48 -1.25 6.48
N ALA A 220 -15.55 -2.21 6.61
CA ALA A 220 -15.40 -3.29 5.63
C ALA A 220 -16.65 -4.18 5.55
N ARG A 221 -17.11 -4.44 4.33
CA ARG A 221 -18.21 -5.33 4.01
C ARG A 221 -17.85 -6.79 4.27
N THR A 222 -16.66 -7.19 3.85
CA THR A 222 -16.06 -8.50 4.14
C THR A 222 -14.72 -8.28 4.83
N LYS A 223 -14.37 -9.15 5.77
CA LYS A 223 -13.15 -8.96 6.56
C LYS A 223 -12.57 -10.25 7.11
N ASN A 224 -11.27 -10.25 7.32
CA ASN A 224 -10.56 -11.31 8.01
C ASN A 224 -10.53 -11.02 9.53
N PRO A 225 -11.25 -11.79 10.37
CA PRO A 225 -11.33 -11.53 11.80
C PRO A 225 -10.02 -11.77 12.56
N ASN A 226 -9.04 -12.41 11.92
CA ASN A 226 -7.75 -12.75 12.53
C ASN A 226 -6.69 -11.66 12.34
N ILE A 227 -6.93 -10.67 11.47
CA ILE A 227 -5.98 -9.58 11.22
C ILE A 227 -5.82 -8.70 12.45
N LYS A 228 -4.56 -8.44 12.80
CA LYS A 228 -4.19 -7.47 13.83
C LYS A 228 -3.52 -6.27 13.18
N ILE A 229 -4.18 -5.13 13.23
CA ILE A 229 -3.64 -3.88 12.68
C ILE A 229 -2.49 -3.39 13.55
N LYS A 230 -1.31 -3.24 12.95
CA LYS A 230 -0.09 -2.75 13.60
C LYS A 230 0.49 -1.58 12.80
N ALA A 231 1.00 -0.58 13.50
CA ALA A 231 1.67 0.56 12.87
C ALA A 231 2.97 0.19 12.14
N SER A 232 3.61 -0.91 12.56
CA SER A 232 4.84 -1.43 11.96
C SER A 232 4.63 -2.18 10.65
N ASP A 233 3.39 -2.62 10.37
CA ASP A 233 3.07 -3.40 9.19
C ASP A 233 2.79 -2.48 8.00
N LYS A 234 2.96 -3.02 6.80
CA LYS A 234 2.64 -2.34 5.54
C LYS A 234 1.35 -2.91 4.96
N TYR A 235 0.68 -2.11 4.18
CA TYR A 235 -0.60 -2.47 3.58
C TYR A 235 -0.63 -2.09 2.11
N LEU A 236 -1.43 -2.82 1.35
CA LEU A 236 -1.70 -2.62 -0.07
C LEU A 236 -3.21 -2.44 -0.25
N VAL A 237 -3.58 -1.59 -1.18
CA VAL A 237 -4.96 -1.44 -1.64
C VAL A 237 -5.04 -1.74 -3.13
N LEU A 238 -5.94 -2.64 -3.50
CA LEU A 238 -6.36 -2.80 -4.88
C LEU A 238 -7.70 -2.07 -5.04
N SER A 239 -7.70 -1.02 -5.86
CA SER A 239 -8.86 -0.14 -6.05
C SER A 239 -9.39 -0.24 -7.47
N THR A 240 -10.72 -0.45 -7.59
CA THR A 240 -11.40 -0.52 -8.88
C THR A 240 -12.79 0.10 -8.82
N CYS A 241 -13.36 0.40 -9.98
CA CYS A 241 -14.76 0.85 -10.08
C CYS A 241 -15.71 -0.31 -9.83
N ARG A 242 -16.94 0.03 -9.46
CA ARG A 242 -18.05 -0.91 -9.51
C ARG A 242 -18.86 -0.70 -10.79
N GLU A 243 -19.34 -1.79 -11.35
CA GLU A 243 -20.12 -1.74 -12.60
C GLU A 243 -21.49 -1.09 -12.43
N GLU A 244 -22.07 -1.24 -11.23
CA GLU A 244 -23.40 -0.70 -10.91
C GLU A 244 -23.41 0.83 -10.84
N ASP A 245 -22.27 1.42 -10.47
CA ASP A 245 -22.09 2.87 -10.35
C ASP A 245 -20.60 3.23 -10.45
N GLU A 246 -20.21 3.91 -11.51
CA GLU A 246 -18.81 4.29 -11.78
C GLU A 246 -18.24 5.27 -10.74
N THR A 247 -19.09 5.90 -9.94
CA THR A 247 -18.66 6.80 -8.84
C THR A 247 -18.34 6.03 -7.55
N ILE A 248 -18.54 4.71 -7.53
CA ILE A 248 -18.27 3.84 -6.38
C ILE A 248 -17.04 3.00 -6.65
N ARG A 249 -16.21 2.82 -5.60
CA ARG A 249 -15.00 2.02 -5.62
C ARG A 249 -15.13 0.80 -4.72
N SER A 250 -14.64 -0.34 -5.20
CA SER A 250 -14.25 -1.48 -4.39
C SER A 250 -12.77 -1.34 -4.04
N ASN A 251 -12.46 -1.22 -2.76
CA ASN A 251 -11.09 -1.11 -2.25
C ASN A 251 -10.80 -2.34 -1.39
N LEU A 252 -10.00 -3.27 -1.92
CA LEU A 252 -9.50 -4.43 -1.19
C LEU A 252 -8.22 -4.06 -0.45
N TYR A 253 -8.30 -3.99 0.87
CA TYR A 253 -7.15 -3.75 1.75
C TYR A 253 -6.50 -5.07 2.13
N LEU A 254 -5.18 -5.09 2.07
CA LEU A 254 -4.35 -6.28 2.27
C LEU A 254 -3.21 -5.93 3.23
N ARG A 255 -2.91 -6.83 4.18
CA ARG A 255 -1.75 -6.73 5.07
C ARG A 255 -0.55 -7.42 4.43
N GLN A 256 0.58 -6.74 4.31
CA GLN A 256 1.83 -7.38 3.90
C GLN A 256 2.30 -8.34 4.99
N ILE A 257 2.73 -9.53 4.59
CA ILE A 257 3.40 -10.48 5.49
C ILE A 257 4.80 -9.93 5.78
N PRO A 258 5.12 -9.59 7.04
CA PRO A 258 6.43 -9.07 7.40
C PRO A 258 7.54 -10.08 7.16
N ASP A 259 8.77 -9.62 6.92
CA ASP A 259 9.93 -10.50 6.72
C ASP A 259 10.13 -11.49 7.87
N SER A 260 9.79 -11.10 9.10
CA SER A 260 9.86 -11.96 10.29
C SER A 260 8.86 -13.12 10.28
N GLU A 261 7.77 -13.00 9.54
CA GLU A 261 6.71 -14.01 9.42
C GLU A 261 6.85 -14.80 8.10
N MET A 262 7.64 -14.29 7.15
CA MET A 262 7.68 -14.74 5.74
C MET A 262 7.99 -16.23 5.59
N LYS A 263 9.04 -16.71 6.28
CA LYS A 263 9.49 -18.11 6.14
C LYS A 263 8.40 -19.11 6.54
N ASP A 264 7.76 -18.86 7.66
CA ASP A 264 6.73 -19.77 8.20
C ASP A 264 5.44 -19.64 7.37
N PHE A 265 5.11 -18.42 6.92
CA PHE A 265 3.97 -18.16 6.07
C PHE A 265 4.09 -18.89 4.73
N VAL A 266 5.21 -18.73 4.02
CA VAL A 266 5.42 -19.39 2.72
C VAL A 266 5.45 -20.91 2.88
N ALA A 267 6.12 -21.43 3.91
CA ALA A 267 6.14 -22.87 4.15
C ALA A 267 4.74 -23.46 4.42
N LYS A 268 3.89 -22.72 5.11
CA LYS A 268 2.52 -23.14 5.44
C LYS A 268 1.55 -23.06 4.26
N HIS A 269 1.73 -22.07 3.37
CA HIS A 269 0.78 -21.72 2.32
C HIS A 269 1.31 -21.91 0.89
N ALA A 270 2.43 -22.67 0.72
CA ALA A 270 3.13 -22.83 -0.55
C ALA A 270 2.20 -23.18 -1.73
N ASP A 271 1.27 -24.12 -1.54
CA ASP A 271 0.34 -24.57 -2.58
C ASP A 271 -0.68 -23.48 -2.94
N GLN A 272 -1.08 -22.63 -1.98
CA GLN A 272 -2.03 -21.54 -2.16
C GLN A 272 -1.37 -20.27 -2.75
N LEU A 273 -0.04 -20.19 -2.76
CA LEU A 273 0.73 -19.02 -3.23
C LEU A 273 1.32 -19.22 -4.62
N LYS A 274 1.15 -20.43 -5.18
CA LYS A 274 1.74 -20.79 -6.48
C LYS A 274 1.14 -19.95 -7.59
N TYR A 275 2.02 -19.34 -8.39
CA TYR A 275 1.61 -18.67 -9.62
C TYR A 275 1.11 -19.70 -10.64
N VAL A 276 -0.06 -19.43 -11.17
CA VAL A 276 -0.65 -20.14 -12.32
C VAL A 276 -1.12 -19.07 -13.28
N ALA A 277 -0.52 -19.05 -14.47
CA ALA A 277 -0.97 -18.11 -15.51
C ALA A 277 -2.45 -18.34 -15.81
N THR A 278 -3.23 -17.28 -15.80
CA THR A 278 -4.67 -17.33 -16.07
C THR A 278 -4.98 -17.18 -17.55
N ARG A 279 -4.00 -16.74 -18.33
CA ARG A 279 -4.10 -16.48 -19.76
C ARG A 279 -2.84 -16.96 -20.46
N ASP A 280 -2.97 -17.29 -21.74
CA ASP A 280 -1.83 -17.47 -22.61
C ASP A 280 -1.06 -16.15 -22.65
N GLN A 281 0.20 -16.18 -22.23
CA GLN A 281 1.05 -14.99 -22.29
C GLN A 281 1.32 -14.73 -23.78
N GLN A 282 0.65 -13.72 -24.32
CA GLN A 282 0.89 -13.23 -25.68
C GLN A 282 2.13 -12.36 -25.72
#